data_1f01adb722cf19a2520c596737f8044c
#
_entry.id   1f01adb722cf19a2520c596737f8044c
#
_cell.length_a   1.000
_cell.length_b   1.000
_cell.length_c   1.000
_cell.angle_alpha   90.00
_cell.angle_beta   90.00
_cell.angle_gamma   90.00
#
_symmetry.space_group_name_H-M   'P 1'
#
loop_
_entity.id
_entity.type
_entity.pdbx_description
1 polymer ?
#
loop_
_entity_poly.entity_id
_entity_poly.type
_entity_poly.pdbx_seq_one_letter_code
_entity_poly.pdbx_strand_id
1 'polypeptide(L)'
;MKCIFYCISFSNPEKNLTFEAQIQNAMQFKPYNHSEAALEERIRQIVNEEKKKGSEKEALTTIFQSIDFTTLEAFDNAEKIKDFCEKALAFPKQEPHLSVPAICIYSPFIRQAKQLLAGSNIKVATVACCFPSGQMPFDLKVKEVEYCVNEGADEVDMVISRGTFLAGRYDEVFNEIKTIKATCGEKAHLKVILETGELKTVENIRKASELAILAGADFIKTSTGKVPVAATPLAAIVMIDTIKEYDEAIGKKVGFKPAGGMKTPEDALTYYYLVKNILGEQWLNPNLFRVGTSRLAGLILELLQ
;
A
#
# COMPACT_ATOMS: atom_id res chain seq x y z
N MET A 1 -45.67 16.27 48.03
CA MET A 1 -44.26 16.42 47.69
C MET A 1 -43.99 15.71 46.35
N LYS A 2 -43.98 16.46 45.26
CA LYS A 2 -43.72 15.91 43.90
C LYS A 2 -42.27 16.26 43.55
N CYS A 3 -41.41 15.23 43.46
CA CYS A 3 -40.07 15.41 42.93
C CYS A 3 -40.13 15.41 41.40
N ILE A 4 -39.80 16.55 40.82
CA ILE A 4 -39.62 16.69 39.36
C ILE A 4 -38.16 16.31 39.06
N PHE A 5 -37.96 15.17 38.40
CA PHE A 5 -36.70 14.82 37.82
C PHE A 5 -36.54 15.56 36.49
N TYR A 6 -35.66 16.53 36.44
CA TYR A 6 -35.16 17.09 35.19
C TYR A 6 -34.18 16.09 34.56
N CYS A 7 -34.63 15.40 33.50
CA CYS A 7 -33.69 14.73 32.56
C CYS A 7 -33.00 15.80 31.73
N ILE A 8 -31.80 16.15 32.08
CA ILE A 8 -30.89 16.89 31.18
C ILE A 8 -30.36 15.90 30.18
N SER A 9 -30.96 15.90 28.99
CA SER A 9 -30.41 15.21 27.81
C SER A 9 -29.20 15.99 27.33
N PHE A 10 -28.01 15.52 27.65
CA PHE A 10 -26.80 15.96 26.97
C PHE A 10 -26.82 15.36 25.56
N SER A 11 -27.34 16.11 24.59
CA SER A 11 -27.12 15.84 23.19
C SER A 11 -25.62 16.11 22.88
N ASN A 12 -24.89 15.05 22.68
CA ASN A 12 -23.49 15.14 22.20
C ASN A 12 -23.50 15.73 20.79
N PRO A 13 -22.99 16.96 20.55
CA PRO A 13 -23.05 17.61 19.25
C PRO A 13 -22.22 16.92 18.16
N GLU A 14 -21.39 15.93 18.51
CA GLU A 14 -20.54 15.21 17.56
C GLU A 14 -21.27 14.16 16.70
N LYS A 15 -22.52 13.82 17.02
CA LYS A 15 -23.28 12.76 16.32
C LYS A 15 -23.89 13.16 14.97
N ASN A 16 -23.81 14.42 14.56
CA ASN A 16 -24.42 14.93 13.32
C ASN A 16 -23.47 15.66 12.37
N LEU A 17 -22.16 15.48 12.52
CA LEU A 17 -21.21 16.03 11.55
C LEU A 17 -21.25 15.18 10.28
N THR A 18 -21.34 15.86 9.12
CA THR A 18 -21.16 15.19 7.83
C THR A 18 -19.75 14.57 7.76
N PHE A 19 -19.59 13.57 6.91
CA PHE A 19 -18.31 12.93 6.65
C PHE A 19 -17.19 13.96 6.41
N GLU A 20 -17.42 14.99 5.60
CA GLU A 20 -16.47 16.07 5.36
C GLU A 20 -16.09 16.81 6.64
N ALA A 21 -17.06 17.06 7.52
CA ALA A 21 -16.80 17.71 8.82
C ALA A 21 -16.03 16.80 9.79
N GLN A 22 -16.25 15.48 9.74
CA GLN A 22 -15.48 14.52 10.54
C GLN A 22 -14.02 14.42 10.09
N ILE A 23 -13.77 14.42 8.78
CA ILE A 23 -12.41 14.49 8.21
C ILE A 23 -11.77 15.83 8.55
N GLN A 24 -12.49 16.94 8.38
CA GLN A 24 -11.99 18.28 8.70
C GLN A 24 -11.63 18.46 10.18
N ASN A 25 -12.31 17.77 11.08
CA ASN A 25 -11.98 17.80 12.52
C ASN A 25 -10.81 16.85 12.88
N ALA A 26 -10.57 15.80 12.11
CA ALA A 26 -9.49 14.85 12.40
C ALA A 26 -8.13 15.32 11.88
N MET A 27 -8.09 15.87 10.69
CA MET A 27 -6.90 16.44 10.06
C MET A 27 -7.29 17.25 8.82
N GLN A 28 -6.79 18.48 8.69
CA GLN A 28 -6.81 19.25 7.44
C GLN A 28 -5.47 19.11 6.73
N PHE A 29 -5.48 18.37 5.60
CA PHE A 29 -4.34 18.40 4.70
C PHE A 29 -4.21 19.78 4.05
N LYS A 30 -2.98 20.25 3.90
CA LYS A 30 -2.71 21.53 3.25
C LYS A 30 -3.01 21.46 1.74
N PRO A 31 -3.41 22.58 1.11
CA PRO A 31 -3.51 22.62 -0.34
C PRO A 31 -2.22 22.17 -1.02
N TYR A 32 -2.30 21.23 -1.96
CA TYR A 32 -1.15 20.66 -2.65
C TYR A 32 -0.98 21.31 -4.03
N ASN A 33 -0.49 22.57 -4.04
CA ASN A 33 -0.41 23.41 -5.23
C ASN A 33 0.94 23.26 -5.95
N HIS A 34 1.30 22.05 -6.36
CA HIS A 34 2.52 21.79 -7.11
C HIS A 34 2.20 21.45 -8.57
N SER A 35 2.88 22.10 -9.51
CA SER A 35 2.82 21.69 -10.92
C SER A 35 3.61 20.36 -11.12
N GLU A 36 3.21 19.57 -12.09
CA GLU A 36 3.93 18.34 -12.46
C GLU A 36 5.40 18.62 -12.76
N ALA A 37 5.69 19.69 -13.50
CA ALA A 37 7.07 20.11 -13.81
C ALA A 37 7.91 20.42 -12.56
N ALA A 38 7.33 21.05 -11.54
CA ALA A 38 8.02 21.32 -10.29
C ALA A 38 8.28 20.04 -9.49
N LEU A 39 7.34 19.08 -9.50
CA LEU A 39 7.50 17.79 -8.86
C LEU A 39 8.56 16.94 -9.58
N GLU A 40 8.57 16.92 -10.91
CA GLU A 40 9.59 16.22 -11.70
C GLU A 40 11.00 16.79 -11.44
N GLU A 41 11.15 18.12 -11.36
CA GLU A 41 12.42 18.72 -11.01
C GLU A 41 12.86 18.33 -9.60
N ARG A 42 11.96 18.37 -8.63
CA ARG A 42 12.25 17.92 -7.25
C ARG A 42 12.66 16.44 -7.20
N ILE A 43 12.01 15.56 -7.97
CA ILE A 43 12.40 14.15 -8.10
C ILE A 43 13.84 14.04 -8.63
N ARG A 44 14.17 14.75 -9.71
CA ARG A 44 15.53 14.74 -10.28
C ARG A 44 16.59 15.19 -9.26
N GLN A 45 16.31 16.25 -8.53
CA GLN A 45 17.21 16.76 -7.48
C GLN A 45 17.42 15.75 -6.38
N ILE A 46 16.33 15.17 -5.83
CA ILE A 46 16.40 14.13 -4.77
C ILE A 46 17.23 12.93 -5.23
N VAL A 47 16.91 12.38 -6.40
CA VAL A 47 17.63 11.20 -6.93
C VAL A 47 19.11 11.50 -7.13
N ASN A 48 19.46 12.66 -7.70
CA ASN A 48 20.85 13.06 -7.93
C ASN A 48 21.63 13.27 -6.63
N GLU A 49 20.99 13.82 -5.60
CA GLU A 49 21.60 14.01 -4.28
C GLU A 49 21.80 12.69 -3.53
N GLU A 50 20.75 11.86 -3.45
CA GLU A 50 20.82 10.60 -2.69
C GLU A 50 21.79 9.59 -3.32
N LYS A 51 21.88 9.57 -4.65
CA LYS A 51 22.87 8.75 -5.37
C LYS A 51 24.32 9.01 -4.95
N LYS A 52 24.61 10.23 -4.47
CA LYS A 52 25.97 10.63 -4.04
C LYS A 52 26.25 10.32 -2.56
N LYS A 53 25.21 10.06 -1.76
CA LYS A 53 25.30 9.99 -0.28
C LYS A 53 25.44 8.58 0.28
N GLY A 54 25.16 7.54 -0.47
CA GLY A 54 25.06 6.19 0.07
C GLY A 54 25.66 5.11 -0.82
N SER A 55 25.74 3.92 -0.26
CA SER A 55 26.11 2.71 -0.98
C SER A 55 24.93 2.18 -1.78
N GLU A 56 25.10 2.00 -3.08
CA GLU A 56 24.08 1.38 -3.93
C GLU A 56 23.79 -0.06 -3.50
N LYS A 57 24.83 -0.78 -3.05
CA LYS A 57 24.69 -2.14 -2.51
C LYS A 57 23.78 -2.17 -1.27
N GLU A 58 23.90 -1.23 -0.34
CA GLU A 58 23.04 -1.12 0.83
C GLU A 58 21.59 -0.78 0.43
N ALA A 59 21.42 0.14 -0.52
CA ALA A 59 20.11 0.49 -1.04
C ALA A 59 19.43 -0.71 -1.71
N LEU A 60 20.13 -1.44 -2.56
CA LEU A 60 19.63 -2.66 -3.21
C LEU A 60 19.29 -3.76 -2.20
N THR A 61 20.11 -3.93 -1.15
CA THR A 61 19.82 -4.86 -0.05
C THR A 61 18.52 -4.49 0.64
N THR A 62 18.33 -3.22 0.98
CA THR A 62 17.10 -2.72 1.61
C THR A 62 15.88 -2.89 0.70
N ILE A 63 16.03 -2.60 -0.59
CA ILE A 63 14.98 -2.83 -1.58
C ILE A 63 14.62 -4.31 -1.64
N PHE A 64 15.60 -5.22 -1.71
CA PHE A 64 15.35 -6.66 -1.72
C PHE A 64 14.54 -7.11 -0.49
N GLN A 65 14.97 -6.67 0.69
CA GLN A 65 14.29 -6.95 1.97
C GLN A 65 12.91 -6.27 2.10
N SER A 66 12.53 -5.46 1.12
CA SER A 66 11.22 -4.80 1.03
C SER A 66 10.35 -5.35 -0.11
N ILE A 67 10.78 -6.39 -0.84
CA ILE A 67 10.03 -6.93 -1.97
C ILE A 67 8.83 -7.75 -1.49
N ASP A 68 7.62 -7.35 -1.91
CA ASP A 68 6.49 -8.25 -2.00
C ASP A 68 6.64 -9.07 -3.29
N PHE A 69 7.20 -10.29 -3.14
CA PHE A 69 7.45 -11.18 -4.26
C PHE A 69 6.12 -11.66 -4.83
N THR A 70 5.80 -11.27 -6.07
CA THR A 70 4.42 -11.25 -6.58
C THR A 70 4.24 -12.18 -7.75
N THR A 71 3.20 -13.04 -7.71
CA THR A 71 2.63 -13.71 -8.88
C THR A 71 1.11 -13.52 -8.86
N LEU A 72 0.58 -12.93 -9.94
CA LEU A 72 -0.84 -12.59 -10.11
C LEU A 72 -1.24 -12.84 -11.56
N GLU A 73 -0.93 -14.04 -12.06
CA GLU A 73 -1.27 -14.42 -13.42
C GLU A 73 -2.55 -15.25 -13.44
N ALA A 74 -3.38 -15.06 -14.46
CA ALA A 74 -4.66 -15.76 -14.59
C ALA A 74 -4.50 -17.30 -14.65
N PHE A 75 -3.32 -17.78 -14.99
CA PHE A 75 -2.97 -19.21 -15.06
C PHE A 75 -2.21 -19.71 -13.82
N ASP A 76 -2.12 -18.92 -12.74
CA ASP A 76 -1.58 -19.41 -11.48
C ASP A 76 -2.40 -20.59 -10.96
N ASN A 77 -1.71 -21.61 -10.48
CA ASN A 77 -2.28 -22.84 -9.98
C ASN A 77 -1.48 -23.35 -8.76
N ALA A 78 -1.97 -24.38 -8.10
CA ALA A 78 -1.38 -24.91 -6.87
C ALA A 78 0.10 -25.33 -7.03
N GLU A 79 0.47 -25.93 -8.15
CA GLU A 79 1.84 -26.36 -8.42
C GLU A 79 2.77 -25.16 -8.58
N LYS A 80 2.35 -24.17 -9.40
CA LYS A 80 3.12 -22.93 -9.58
C LYS A 80 3.27 -22.17 -8.27
N ILE A 81 2.27 -22.13 -7.40
CA ILE A 81 2.36 -21.47 -6.08
C ILE A 81 3.34 -22.23 -5.18
N LYS A 82 3.38 -23.56 -5.25
CA LYS A 82 4.38 -24.34 -4.51
C LYS A 82 5.80 -23.94 -4.94
N ASP A 83 6.09 -23.98 -6.24
CA ASP A 83 7.41 -23.60 -6.78
C ASP A 83 7.77 -22.14 -6.40
N PHE A 84 6.77 -21.27 -6.40
CA PHE A 84 6.93 -19.85 -6.04
C PHE A 84 7.30 -19.67 -4.55
N CYS A 85 6.65 -20.40 -3.65
CA CYS A 85 7.00 -20.43 -2.23
C CYS A 85 8.40 -21.01 -2.00
N GLU A 86 8.73 -22.13 -2.67
CA GLU A 86 10.06 -22.75 -2.59
C GLU A 86 11.16 -21.78 -3.06
N LYS A 87 10.91 -21.03 -4.12
CA LYS A 87 11.83 -19.98 -4.61
C LYS A 87 12.00 -18.88 -3.57
N ALA A 88 10.93 -18.39 -2.93
CA ALA A 88 11.02 -17.39 -1.88
C ALA A 88 11.86 -17.89 -0.67
N LEU A 89 11.68 -19.16 -0.28
CA LEU A 89 12.46 -19.81 0.77
C LEU A 89 13.92 -20.09 0.39
N ALA A 90 14.25 -20.07 -0.89
CA ALA A 90 15.61 -20.31 -1.38
C ALA A 90 16.50 -19.06 -1.31
N PHE A 91 15.95 -17.83 -1.30
CA PHE A 91 16.73 -16.61 -1.26
C PHE A 91 17.71 -16.54 -0.07
N PRO A 92 17.30 -16.77 1.19
CA PRO A 92 18.21 -16.77 2.33
C PRO A 92 19.27 -17.87 2.30
N LYS A 93 19.06 -18.94 1.51
CA LYS A 93 20.05 -20.01 1.35
C LYS A 93 21.17 -19.62 0.40
N GLN A 94 20.89 -18.72 -0.53
CA GLN A 94 21.89 -18.16 -1.47
C GLN A 94 22.69 -17.04 -0.82
N GLU A 95 21.96 -16.13 -0.12
CA GLU A 95 22.54 -15.01 0.63
C GLU A 95 21.79 -14.89 1.97
N PRO A 96 22.41 -15.25 3.11
CA PRO A 96 21.73 -15.39 4.41
C PRO A 96 20.99 -14.14 4.89
N HIS A 97 21.38 -12.95 4.39
CA HIS A 97 20.76 -11.68 4.77
C HIS A 97 19.58 -11.28 3.87
N LEU A 98 19.34 -12.00 2.77
CA LEU A 98 18.33 -11.65 1.79
C LEU A 98 17.11 -12.54 1.93
N SER A 99 16.06 -12.00 2.52
CA SER A 99 14.73 -12.61 2.57
C SER A 99 13.70 -11.58 2.12
N VAL A 100 12.72 -12.03 1.33
CA VAL A 100 11.56 -11.20 1.02
C VAL A 100 10.60 -11.18 2.20
N PRO A 101 10.01 -10.03 2.56
CA PRO A 101 9.10 -9.94 3.70
C PRO A 101 7.74 -10.61 3.44
N ALA A 102 7.32 -10.69 2.17
CA ALA A 102 6.06 -11.31 1.79
C ALA A 102 6.09 -11.88 0.38
N ILE A 103 5.25 -12.88 0.14
CA ILE A 103 4.74 -13.18 -1.20
C ILE A 103 3.39 -12.52 -1.39
N CYS A 104 3.04 -12.18 -2.65
CA CYS A 104 1.72 -11.61 -2.99
C CYS A 104 1.07 -12.47 -4.09
N ILE A 105 -0.10 -13.04 -3.78
CA ILE A 105 -0.79 -14.07 -4.58
C ILE A 105 -2.29 -13.82 -4.61
N TYR A 106 -3.03 -14.57 -5.45
CA TYR A 106 -4.49 -14.59 -5.44
C TYR A 106 -5.04 -15.37 -4.24
N SER A 107 -6.22 -14.99 -3.79
CA SER A 107 -6.88 -15.49 -2.58
C SER A 107 -7.10 -17.01 -2.52
N PRO A 108 -7.36 -17.77 -3.60
CA PRO A 108 -7.54 -19.21 -3.51
C PRO A 108 -6.32 -19.99 -2.99
N PHE A 109 -5.14 -19.38 -3.01
CA PHE A 109 -3.88 -20.03 -2.67
C PHE A 109 -3.35 -19.68 -1.28
N ILE A 110 -4.05 -18.83 -0.51
CA ILE A 110 -3.57 -18.34 0.80
C ILE A 110 -3.24 -19.50 1.74
N ARG A 111 -4.18 -20.42 1.96
CA ARG A 111 -4.00 -21.56 2.88
C ARG A 111 -2.81 -22.44 2.49
N GLN A 112 -2.67 -22.73 1.21
CA GLN A 112 -1.53 -23.51 0.70
C GLN A 112 -0.21 -22.78 0.96
N ALA A 113 -0.13 -21.49 0.64
CA ALA A 113 1.06 -20.71 0.85
C ALA A 113 1.43 -20.60 2.35
N LYS A 114 0.45 -20.39 3.24
CA LYS A 114 0.67 -20.40 4.69
C LYS A 114 1.27 -21.71 5.18
N GLN A 115 0.81 -22.86 4.63
CA GLN A 115 1.37 -24.16 4.97
C GLN A 115 2.81 -24.33 4.47
N LEU A 116 3.08 -23.92 3.22
CA LEU A 116 4.39 -24.05 2.60
C LEU A 116 5.44 -23.11 3.23
N LEU A 117 5.04 -21.96 3.70
CA LEU A 117 5.90 -20.96 4.33
C LEU A 117 5.98 -21.09 5.86
N ALA A 118 5.34 -22.12 6.43
CA ALA A 118 5.36 -22.35 7.88
C ALA A 118 6.80 -22.47 8.41
N GLY A 119 7.09 -21.79 9.53
CA GLY A 119 8.43 -21.73 10.10
C GLY A 119 9.36 -20.68 9.47
N SER A 120 8.93 -19.96 8.45
CA SER A 120 9.63 -18.80 7.92
C SER A 120 9.00 -17.48 8.42
N ASN A 121 9.69 -16.36 8.22
CA ASN A 121 9.17 -15.02 8.48
C ASN A 121 8.47 -14.38 7.27
N ILE A 122 8.28 -15.14 6.18
CA ILE A 122 7.67 -14.64 4.95
C ILE A 122 6.15 -14.60 5.13
N LYS A 123 5.58 -13.41 5.04
CA LYS A 123 4.14 -13.17 5.13
C LYS A 123 3.42 -13.58 3.84
N VAL A 124 2.14 -13.87 3.95
CA VAL A 124 1.25 -14.07 2.80
C VAL A 124 0.38 -12.83 2.63
N ALA A 125 0.69 -12.05 1.60
CA ALA A 125 -0.17 -10.98 1.10
C ALA A 125 -1.07 -11.52 -0.01
N THR A 126 -2.29 -10.97 -0.10
CA THR A 126 -3.24 -11.31 -1.16
C THR A 126 -3.89 -10.08 -1.73
N VAL A 127 -4.28 -10.12 -3.00
CA VAL A 127 -5.10 -9.07 -3.60
C VAL A 127 -6.58 -9.36 -3.37
N ALA A 128 -7.39 -8.29 -3.21
CA ALA A 128 -8.82 -8.41 -2.94
C ALA A 128 -9.62 -7.21 -3.53
N CYS A 129 -10.92 -7.19 -3.25
CA CYS A 129 -11.90 -6.21 -3.72
C CYS A 129 -12.07 -6.25 -5.24
N CYS A 130 -12.23 -7.47 -5.78
CA CYS A 130 -12.36 -7.72 -7.22
C CYS A 130 -11.14 -7.20 -8.01
N PHE A 131 -9.96 -7.51 -7.51
CA PHE A 131 -8.70 -7.18 -8.21
C PHE A 131 -8.66 -7.80 -9.62
N PRO A 132 -8.23 -7.07 -10.68
CA PRO A 132 -7.69 -5.71 -10.64
C PRO A 132 -8.72 -4.60 -10.86
N SER A 133 -9.97 -4.92 -11.21
CA SER A 133 -10.96 -3.94 -11.68
C SER A 133 -11.59 -3.08 -10.58
N GLY A 134 -11.74 -3.61 -9.38
CA GLY A 134 -12.52 -2.99 -8.32
C GLY A 134 -14.04 -3.01 -8.54
N GLN A 135 -14.52 -3.65 -9.62
CA GLN A 135 -15.92 -3.64 -10.07
C GLN A 135 -16.70 -4.83 -9.51
N MET A 136 -17.15 -4.72 -8.26
CA MET A 136 -17.95 -5.72 -7.57
C MET A 136 -18.89 -5.02 -6.57
N PRO A 137 -20.10 -5.55 -6.31
CA PRO A 137 -20.94 -5.08 -5.22
C PRO A 137 -20.20 -5.06 -3.88
N PHE A 138 -20.43 -4.03 -3.09
CA PHE A 138 -19.64 -3.77 -1.89
C PHE A 138 -19.71 -4.91 -0.86
N ASP A 139 -20.89 -5.49 -0.65
CA ASP A 139 -21.09 -6.62 0.26
C ASP A 139 -20.28 -7.86 -0.13
N LEU A 140 -20.07 -8.07 -1.43
CA LEU A 140 -19.23 -9.16 -1.93
C LEU A 140 -17.74 -8.87 -1.73
N LYS A 141 -17.30 -7.61 -1.82
CA LYS A 141 -15.92 -7.23 -1.48
C LYS A 141 -15.61 -7.51 -0.01
N VAL A 142 -16.55 -7.19 0.88
CA VAL A 142 -16.40 -7.50 2.31
C VAL A 142 -16.27 -9.00 2.53
N LYS A 143 -17.14 -9.82 1.91
CA LYS A 143 -17.04 -11.29 1.99
C LYS A 143 -15.75 -11.85 1.41
N GLU A 144 -15.24 -11.27 0.32
CA GLU A 144 -13.93 -11.66 -0.24
C GLU A 144 -12.82 -11.42 0.78
N VAL A 145 -12.81 -10.25 1.45
CA VAL A 145 -11.80 -9.95 2.47
C VAL A 145 -11.96 -10.81 3.72
N GLU A 146 -13.19 -11.06 4.18
CA GLU A 146 -13.47 -12.03 5.25
C GLU A 146 -12.88 -13.41 4.93
N TYR A 147 -13.08 -13.89 3.69
CA TYR A 147 -12.47 -15.12 3.21
C TYR A 147 -10.94 -15.07 3.30
N CYS A 148 -10.32 -14.01 2.77
CA CYS A 148 -8.86 -13.85 2.79
C CYS A 148 -8.28 -13.92 4.22
N VAL A 149 -8.90 -13.20 5.16
CA VAL A 149 -8.49 -13.17 6.57
C VAL A 149 -8.68 -14.54 7.23
N ASN A 150 -9.79 -15.22 6.95
CA ASN A 150 -10.08 -16.55 7.51
C ASN A 150 -9.16 -17.65 6.95
N GLU A 151 -8.67 -17.50 5.69
CA GLU A 151 -7.66 -18.40 5.11
C GLU A 151 -6.25 -18.13 5.65
N GLY A 152 -6.07 -17.04 6.43
CA GLY A 152 -4.81 -16.73 7.12
C GLY A 152 -3.92 -15.73 6.38
N ALA A 153 -4.46 -14.90 5.51
CA ALA A 153 -3.69 -13.79 4.93
C ALA A 153 -3.14 -12.87 6.04
N ASP A 154 -1.86 -12.55 5.98
CA ASP A 154 -1.23 -11.58 6.88
C ASP A 154 -1.43 -10.14 6.39
N GLU A 155 -1.65 -9.98 5.09
CA GLU A 155 -1.79 -8.68 4.44
C GLU A 155 -2.81 -8.76 3.29
N VAL A 156 -3.66 -7.73 3.15
CA VAL A 156 -4.67 -7.62 2.09
C VAL A 156 -4.40 -6.37 1.27
N ASP A 157 -4.15 -6.53 -0.02
CA ASP A 157 -3.96 -5.45 -0.98
C ASP A 157 -5.30 -5.21 -1.69
N MET A 158 -6.19 -4.37 -1.14
CA MET A 158 -7.46 -4.01 -1.78
C MET A 158 -7.27 -3.02 -2.91
N VAL A 159 -8.10 -3.08 -3.95
CA VAL A 159 -8.19 -2.04 -4.97
C VAL A 159 -9.45 -1.20 -4.76
N ILE A 160 -9.33 0.13 -4.81
CA ILE A 160 -10.47 1.04 -4.63
C ILE A 160 -11.46 0.96 -5.80
N SER A 161 -12.71 1.34 -5.56
CA SER A 161 -13.73 1.57 -6.60
C SER A 161 -13.40 2.83 -7.40
N ARG A 162 -12.46 2.73 -8.36
CA ARG A 162 -11.93 3.86 -9.14
C ARG A 162 -13.03 4.65 -9.86
N GLY A 163 -13.99 3.96 -10.47
CA GLY A 163 -15.12 4.61 -11.13
C GLY A 163 -15.94 5.47 -10.18
N THR A 164 -16.16 5.00 -8.94
CA THR A 164 -16.83 5.74 -7.88
C THR A 164 -16.02 6.96 -7.47
N PHE A 165 -14.70 6.80 -7.29
CA PHE A 165 -13.79 7.91 -7.00
C PHE A 165 -13.81 8.98 -8.09
N LEU A 166 -13.64 8.58 -9.36
CA LEU A 166 -13.62 9.50 -10.52
C LEU A 166 -14.98 10.19 -10.76
N ALA A 167 -16.07 9.62 -10.27
CA ALA A 167 -17.39 10.26 -10.27
C ALA A 167 -17.57 11.26 -9.09
N GLY A 168 -16.52 11.50 -8.29
CA GLY A 168 -16.57 12.42 -7.15
C GLY A 168 -17.27 11.89 -5.90
N ARG A 169 -17.64 10.59 -5.87
CA ARG A 169 -18.31 9.96 -4.73
C ARG A 169 -17.30 9.50 -3.68
N TYR A 170 -16.59 10.46 -3.11
CA TYR A 170 -15.46 10.23 -2.20
C TYR A 170 -15.88 9.55 -0.89
N ASP A 171 -17.06 9.87 -0.37
CA ASP A 171 -17.62 9.30 0.85
C ASP A 171 -17.82 7.79 0.73
N GLU A 172 -18.27 7.32 -0.44
CA GLU A 172 -18.44 5.89 -0.70
C GLU A 172 -17.10 5.17 -0.70
N VAL A 173 -16.08 5.75 -1.34
CA VAL A 173 -14.71 5.18 -1.38
C VAL A 173 -14.09 5.17 0.01
N PHE A 174 -14.26 6.22 0.79
CA PHE A 174 -13.80 6.27 2.17
C PHE A 174 -14.45 5.18 3.03
N ASN A 175 -15.78 5.07 2.96
CA ASN A 175 -16.52 4.06 3.72
C ASN A 175 -16.18 2.64 3.28
N GLU A 176 -15.91 2.43 1.98
CA GLU A 176 -15.42 1.17 1.44
C GLU A 176 -14.09 0.80 2.13
N ILE A 177 -13.08 1.68 2.08
CA ILE A 177 -11.75 1.42 2.67
C ILE A 177 -11.87 1.21 4.19
N LYS A 178 -12.62 2.07 4.87
CA LYS A 178 -12.83 1.99 6.33
C LYS A 178 -13.45 0.66 6.74
N THR A 179 -14.47 0.19 6.01
CA THR A 179 -15.12 -1.09 6.30
C THR A 179 -14.19 -2.26 6.01
N ILE A 180 -13.45 -2.23 4.90
CA ILE A 180 -12.46 -3.27 4.59
C ILE A 180 -11.35 -3.29 5.64
N LYS A 181 -10.87 -2.13 6.13
CA LYS A 181 -9.92 -2.07 7.24
C LYS A 181 -10.47 -2.71 8.51
N ALA A 182 -11.72 -2.42 8.84
CA ALA A 182 -12.39 -3.05 9.99
C ALA A 182 -12.53 -4.57 9.82
N THR A 183 -12.79 -5.05 8.60
CA THR A 183 -12.85 -6.49 8.26
C THR A 183 -11.49 -7.18 8.43
N CYS A 184 -10.39 -6.50 8.08
CA CYS A 184 -9.03 -7.02 8.34
C CYS A 184 -8.74 -7.12 9.84
N GLY A 185 -9.32 -6.23 10.67
CA GLY A 185 -9.10 -6.18 12.11
C GLY A 185 -7.62 -6.08 12.46
N GLU A 186 -7.20 -6.83 13.48
CA GLU A 186 -5.78 -6.95 13.89
C GLU A 186 -5.06 -8.14 13.21
N LYS A 187 -5.81 -8.95 12.44
CA LYS A 187 -5.27 -10.17 11.82
C LYS A 187 -4.47 -9.91 10.56
N ALA A 188 -4.85 -8.87 9.80
CA ALA A 188 -4.21 -8.56 8.54
C ALA A 188 -3.98 -7.05 8.36
N HIS A 189 -2.84 -6.67 7.80
CA HIS A 189 -2.58 -5.29 7.38
C HIS A 189 -3.32 -4.99 6.08
N LEU A 190 -3.88 -3.79 5.97
CA LEU A 190 -4.54 -3.31 4.76
C LEU A 190 -3.60 -2.43 3.93
N LYS A 191 -3.35 -2.81 2.67
CA LYS A 191 -2.70 -1.95 1.70
C LYS A 191 -3.72 -1.52 0.64
N VAL A 192 -3.88 -0.21 0.44
CA VAL A 192 -4.88 0.34 -0.46
C VAL A 192 -4.27 0.70 -1.80
N ILE A 193 -4.66 -0.01 -2.86
CA ILE A 193 -4.24 0.25 -4.22
C ILE A 193 -5.08 1.38 -4.80
N LEU A 194 -4.43 2.50 -5.10
CA LEU A 194 -5.08 3.69 -5.65
C LEU A 194 -5.27 3.61 -7.17
N GLU A 195 -4.43 2.84 -7.87
CA GLU A 195 -4.33 2.76 -9.33
C GLU A 195 -4.04 4.11 -9.97
N THR A 196 -2.91 4.67 -9.58
CA THR A 196 -2.50 6.05 -9.92
C THR A 196 -2.46 6.32 -11.42
N GLY A 197 -2.19 5.32 -12.26
CA GLY A 197 -2.22 5.46 -13.72
C GLY A 197 -3.60 5.78 -14.29
N GLU A 198 -4.69 5.39 -13.62
CA GLU A 198 -6.06 5.74 -14.00
C GLU A 198 -6.58 6.99 -13.30
N LEU A 199 -6.04 7.37 -12.15
CA LEU A 199 -6.33 8.63 -11.49
C LEU A 199 -5.75 9.83 -12.24
N LYS A 200 -4.64 9.67 -12.93
CA LYS A 200 -3.97 10.56 -13.88
C LYS A 200 -3.41 11.86 -13.32
N THR A 201 -4.17 12.63 -12.55
CA THR A 201 -3.77 13.97 -12.11
C THR A 201 -3.18 13.96 -10.70
N VAL A 202 -2.34 14.94 -10.42
CA VAL A 202 -1.75 15.18 -9.09
C VAL A 202 -2.84 15.33 -8.04
N GLU A 203 -3.91 16.06 -8.34
CA GLU A 203 -5.03 16.30 -7.44
C GLU A 203 -5.76 15.01 -7.08
N ASN A 204 -6.06 14.16 -8.09
CA ASN A 204 -6.73 12.88 -7.85
C ASN A 204 -5.87 11.93 -7.04
N ILE A 205 -4.57 11.85 -7.34
CA ILE A 205 -3.63 11.00 -6.59
C ILE A 205 -3.52 11.49 -5.15
N ARG A 206 -3.40 12.81 -4.95
CA ARG A 206 -3.38 13.43 -3.63
C ARG A 206 -4.66 13.10 -2.86
N LYS A 207 -5.83 13.35 -3.44
CA LYS A 207 -7.12 13.11 -2.82
C LYS A 207 -7.36 11.64 -2.46
N ALA A 208 -6.99 10.73 -3.36
CA ALA A 208 -7.11 9.29 -3.09
C ALA A 208 -6.17 8.83 -1.95
N SER A 209 -4.96 9.40 -1.88
CA SER A 209 -4.01 9.14 -0.80
C SER A 209 -4.56 9.62 0.55
N GLU A 210 -5.09 10.85 0.61
CA GLU A 210 -5.72 11.41 1.80
C GLU A 210 -6.88 10.53 2.30
N LEU A 211 -7.79 10.15 1.39
CA LEU A 211 -8.93 9.29 1.73
C LEU A 211 -8.49 7.93 2.28
N ALA A 212 -7.52 7.30 1.63
CA ALA A 212 -7.03 5.98 2.06
C ALA A 212 -6.36 6.04 3.44
N ILE A 213 -5.52 7.04 3.69
CA ILE A 213 -4.85 7.23 4.99
C ILE A 213 -5.86 7.52 6.09
N LEU A 214 -6.79 8.44 5.86
CA LEU A 214 -7.82 8.80 6.85
C LEU A 214 -8.80 7.66 7.12
N ALA A 215 -9.06 6.80 6.13
CA ALA A 215 -9.88 5.60 6.30
C ALA A 215 -9.17 4.47 7.06
N GLY A 216 -7.88 4.65 7.41
CA GLY A 216 -7.12 3.74 8.26
C GLY A 216 -6.24 2.73 7.53
N ALA A 217 -5.89 2.99 6.27
CA ALA A 217 -4.92 2.16 5.55
C ALA A 217 -3.59 2.03 6.32
N ASP A 218 -3.03 0.83 6.38
CA ASP A 218 -1.67 0.62 6.92
C ASP A 218 -0.62 0.98 5.86
N PHE A 219 -0.96 0.81 4.58
CA PHE A 219 -0.15 1.20 3.42
C PHE A 219 -1.03 1.83 2.35
N ILE A 220 -0.47 2.76 1.60
CA ILE A 220 -0.99 3.15 0.29
C ILE A 220 -0.07 2.59 -0.81
N LYS A 221 -0.69 2.00 -1.84
CA LYS A 221 -0.02 1.32 -2.95
C LYS A 221 -0.37 1.99 -4.27
N THR A 222 0.61 2.15 -5.15
CA THR A 222 0.38 2.88 -6.40
C THR A 222 -0.59 2.16 -7.33
N SER A 223 -0.37 0.86 -7.60
CA SER A 223 -0.98 0.23 -8.77
C SER A 223 -1.23 -1.26 -8.61
N THR A 224 -2.14 -1.78 -9.43
CA THR A 224 -2.36 -3.23 -9.58
C THR A 224 -1.24 -3.90 -10.39
N GLY A 225 -0.58 -3.17 -11.28
CA GLY A 225 0.32 -3.71 -12.30
C GLY A 225 -0.38 -4.39 -13.48
N LYS A 226 -1.72 -4.23 -13.59
CA LYS A 226 -2.55 -4.83 -14.64
C LYS A 226 -3.10 -3.79 -15.64
N VAL A 227 -2.71 -2.54 -15.48
CA VAL A 227 -2.98 -1.45 -16.44
C VAL A 227 -1.67 -0.95 -17.05
N PRO A 228 -1.70 -0.31 -18.24
CA PRO A 228 -0.48 0.09 -18.97
C PRO A 228 0.44 1.02 -18.18
N VAL A 229 -0.14 1.98 -17.43
CA VAL A 229 0.62 2.90 -16.56
C VAL A 229 0.48 2.41 -15.12
N ALA A 230 1.60 1.93 -14.55
CA ALA A 230 1.66 1.49 -13.17
C ALA A 230 2.33 2.54 -12.26
N ALA A 231 3.28 2.16 -11.40
CA ALA A 231 4.01 3.11 -10.57
C ALA A 231 4.81 4.11 -11.41
N THR A 232 4.70 5.39 -11.06
CA THR A 232 5.54 6.47 -11.60
C THR A 232 6.16 7.27 -10.47
N PRO A 233 7.37 7.84 -10.65
CA PRO A 233 7.98 8.71 -9.64
C PRO A 233 7.11 9.92 -9.30
N LEU A 234 6.37 10.47 -10.27
CA LEU A 234 5.42 11.57 -10.07
C LEU A 234 4.28 11.18 -9.11
N ALA A 235 3.66 10.03 -9.31
CA ALA A 235 2.63 9.54 -8.40
C ALA A 235 3.23 9.25 -7.01
N ALA A 236 4.42 8.65 -6.97
CA ALA A 236 5.10 8.30 -5.72
C ALA A 236 5.38 9.53 -4.86
N ILE A 237 5.92 10.62 -5.42
CA ILE A 237 6.25 11.82 -4.62
C ILE A 237 4.98 12.44 -4.00
N VAL A 238 3.86 12.46 -4.72
CA VAL A 238 2.57 12.95 -4.20
C VAL A 238 2.08 12.09 -3.04
N MET A 239 2.15 10.76 -3.17
CA MET A 239 1.76 9.82 -2.13
C MET A 239 2.66 9.93 -0.88
N ILE A 240 3.97 10.02 -1.09
CA ILE A 240 4.98 10.14 -0.03
C ILE A 240 4.83 11.47 0.73
N ASP A 241 4.60 12.59 0.02
CA ASP A 241 4.32 13.88 0.65
C ASP A 241 3.04 13.85 1.49
N THR A 242 2.02 13.11 1.04
CA THR A 242 0.77 12.91 1.81
C THR A 242 1.02 12.12 3.09
N ILE A 243 1.83 11.06 3.02
CA ILE A 243 2.25 10.28 4.20
C ILE A 243 3.02 11.15 5.18
N LYS A 244 3.98 11.94 4.68
CA LYS A 244 4.79 12.84 5.52
C LYS A 244 3.92 13.83 6.29
N GLU A 245 3.02 14.51 5.58
CA GLU A 245 2.14 15.50 6.20
C GLU A 245 1.23 14.87 7.27
N TYR A 246 0.75 13.64 7.03
CA TYR A 246 -0.05 12.91 8.00
C TYR A 246 0.74 12.53 9.25
N ASP A 247 1.98 12.02 9.08
CA ASP A 247 2.85 11.67 10.21
C ASP A 247 3.22 12.92 11.03
N GLU A 248 3.57 14.03 10.38
CA GLU A 248 3.87 15.29 11.04
C GLU A 248 2.70 15.85 11.85
N ALA A 249 1.46 15.67 11.37
CA ALA A 249 0.27 16.20 12.04
C ALA A 249 -0.28 15.28 13.13
N ILE A 250 -0.25 13.97 12.93
CA ILE A 250 -0.94 12.97 13.77
C ILE A 250 0.06 12.08 14.55
N GLY A 251 1.32 11.98 14.10
CA GLY A 251 2.31 11.07 14.68
C GLY A 251 2.07 9.59 14.36
N LYS A 252 1.29 9.29 13.31
CA LYS A 252 0.98 7.92 12.91
C LYS A 252 1.58 7.62 11.54
N LYS A 253 2.41 6.60 11.48
CA LYS A 253 3.10 6.17 10.27
C LYS A 253 2.21 5.33 9.37
N VAL A 254 2.23 5.63 8.08
CA VAL A 254 1.60 4.85 7.01
C VAL A 254 2.68 4.40 6.03
N GLY A 255 2.61 3.16 5.58
CA GLY A 255 3.58 2.61 4.65
C GLY A 255 3.33 3.03 3.20
N PHE A 256 4.38 2.98 2.39
CA PHE A 256 4.35 3.23 0.95
C PHE A 256 4.76 1.98 0.17
N LYS A 257 3.98 1.65 -0.89
CA LYS A 257 4.28 0.52 -1.78
C LYS A 257 4.15 0.91 -3.25
N PRO A 258 5.25 1.23 -3.96
CA PRO A 258 5.24 1.25 -5.42
C PRO A 258 5.06 -0.18 -5.94
N ALA A 259 4.27 -0.36 -6.99
CA ALA A 259 3.99 -1.66 -7.59
C ALA A 259 3.78 -1.58 -9.09
N GLY A 260 4.36 -2.53 -9.82
CA GLY A 260 4.34 -2.58 -11.28
C GLY A 260 5.20 -1.50 -11.94
N GLY A 261 5.48 -1.67 -13.22
CA GLY A 261 6.26 -0.70 -14.00
C GLY A 261 7.78 -0.71 -13.78
N MET A 262 8.27 -1.25 -12.68
CA MET A 262 9.70 -1.35 -12.39
C MET A 262 10.31 -2.55 -13.14
N LYS A 263 11.19 -2.25 -14.06
CA LYS A 263 11.86 -3.25 -14.93
C LYS A 263 13.29 -3.52 -14.53
N THR A 264 13.95 -2.53 -13.96
CA THR A 264 15.37 -2.56 -13.58
C THR A 264 15.55 -2.21 -12.10
N PRO A 265 16.68 -2.59 -11.48
CA PRO A 265 17.03 -2.16 -10.13
C PRO A 265 17.08 -0.63 -9.98
N GLU A 266 17.49 0.11 -11.01
CA GLU A 266 17.52 1.58 -11.03
C GLU A 266 16.11 2.19 -10.90
N ASP A 267 15.10 1.55 -11.49
CA ASP A 267 13.71 1.99 -11.30
C ASP A 267 13.32 1.94 -9.81
N ALA A 268 13.68 0.86 -9.11
CA ALA A 268 13.40 0.70 -7.69
C ALA A 268 14.21 1.65 -6.80
N LEU A 269 15.47 1.93 -7.16
CA LEU A 269 16.32 2.90 -6.47
C LEU A 269 15.69 4.30 -6.46
N THR A 270 14.99 4.69 -7.52
CA THR A 270 14.27 5.97 -7.55
C THR A 270 13.27 6.08 -6.39
N TYR A 271 12.46 5.06 -6.17
CA TYR A 271 11.48 5.05 -5.07
C TYR A 271 12.13 4.98 -3.69
N TYR A 272 13.21 4.22 -3.57
CA TYR A 272 14.02 4.17 -2.35
C TYR A 272 14.56 5.56 -1.98
N TYR A 273 15.13 6.29 -2.94
CA TYR A 273 15.67 7.63 -2.71
C TYR A 273 14.58 8.64 -2.34
N LEU A 274 13.40 8.56 -2.96
CA LEU A 274 12.27 9.40 -2.59
C LEU A 274 11.82 9.15 -1.15
N VAL A 275 11.67 7.88 -0.75
CA VAL A 275 11.29 7.51 0.62
C VAL A 275 12.37 7.96 1.60
N LYS A 276 13.64 7.69 1.32
CA LYS A 276 14.78 8.08 2.17
C LYS A 276 14.84 9.58 2.42
N ASN A 277 14.76 10.36 1.34
CA ASN A 277 14.89 11.81 1.42
C ASN A 277 13.69 12.49 2.10
N ILE A 278 12.47 12.06 1.79
CA ILE A 278 11.26 12.75 2.23
C ILE A 278 10.78 12.24 3.60
N LEU A 279 10.77 10.93 3.82
CA LEU A 279 10.27 10.30 5.04
C LEU A 279 11.39 9.93 6.03
N GLY A 280 12.63 9.82 5.54
CA GLY A 280 13.78 9.44 6.35
C GLY A 280 14.03 7.94 6.42
N GLU A 281 15.18 7.57 6.97
CA GLU A 281 15.64 6.18 7.05
C GLU A 281 14.74 5.28 7.90
N GLN A 282 13.98 5.84 8.83
CA GLN A 282 13.01 5.11 9.67
C GLN A 282 11.86 4.49 8.86
N TRP A 283 11.63 4.91 7.60
CA TRP A 283 10.69 4.23 6.69
C TRP A 283 11.33 3.10 5.89
N LEU A 284 12.65 3.03 5.80
CA LEU A 284 13.36 2.03 5.00
C LEU A 284 13.40 0.65 5.70
N ASN A 285 12.23 0.11 5.98
CA ASN A 285 12.03 -1.22 6.55
C ASN A 285 10.73 -1.84 6.03
N PRO A 286 10.57 -3.18 6.07
CA PRO A 286 9.43 -3.85 5.46
C PRO A 286 8.07 -3.56 6.12
N ASN A 287 8.02 -2.90 7.27
CA ASN A 287 6.75 -2.49 7.88
C ASN A 287 6.23 -1.16 7.35
N LEU A 288 7.06 -0.37 6.64
CA LEU A 288 6.70 0.96 6.14
C LEU A 288 7.08 1.18 4.67
N PHE A 289 7.94 0.33 4.09
CA PHE A 289 8.31 0.41 2.69
C PHE A 289 8.25 -0.99 2.06
N ARG A 290 7.55 -1.11 0.95
CA ARG A 290 7.46 -2.34 0.16
C ARG A 290 7.62 -2.04 -1.32
N VAL A 291 8.03 -3.03 -2.08
CA VAL A 291 8.19 -2.97 -3.55
C VAL A 291 7.46 -4.15 -4.16
N GLY A 292 6.34 -3.89 -4.85
CA GLY A 292 5.54 -4.94 -5.48
C GLY A 292 6.10 -5.33 -6.85
N THR A 293 6.73 -6.52 -6.96
CA THR A 293 7.36 -6.96 -8.20
C THR A 293 7.44 -8.47 -8.32
N SER A 294 7.52 -8.97 -9.58
CA SER A 294 7.75 -10.37 -9.89
C SER A 294 9.21 -10.69 -10.30
N ARG A 295 9.93 -9.72 -10.86
CA ARG A 295 11.22 -9.95 -11.53
C ARG A 295 12.42 -9.37 -10.81
N LEU A 296 12.27 -8.24 -10.14
CA LEU A 296 13.38 -7.51 -9.52
C LEU A 296 14.17 -8.33 -8.51
N ALA A 297 13.53 -9.25 -7.77
CA ALA A 297 14.24 -10.07 -6.80
C ALA A 297 15.43 -10.83 -7.42
N GLY A 298 15.22 -11.44 -8.59
CA GLY A 298 16.31 -12.13 -9.30
C GLY A 298 17.41 -11.18 -9.77
N LEU A 299 17.03 -10.05 -10.39
CA LEU A 299 17.98 -9.06 -10.90
C LEU A 299 18.83 -8.41 -9.79
N ILE A 300 18.20 -8.08 -8.66
CA ILE A 300 18.92 -7.51 -7.52
C ILE A 300 19.83 -8.55 -6.88
N LEU A 301 19.39 -9.80 -6.77
CA LEU A 301 20.22 -10.88 -6.23
C LEU A 301 21.52 -11.07 -7.05
N GLU A 302 21.42 -11.04 -8.38
CA GLU A 302 22.59 -11.12 -9.28
C GLU A 302 23.59 -9.96 -9.08
N LEU A 303 23.11 -8.76 -8.73
CA LEU A 303 23.97 -7.60 -8.46
C LEU A 303 24.60 -7.61 -7.05
N LEU A 304 24.01 -8.37 -6.12
CA LEU A 304 24.49 -8.43 -4.74
C LEU A 304 25.53 -9.55 -4.51
N GLN A 305 25.57 -10.54 -5.41
CA GLN A 305 26.59 -11.61 -5.46
C GLN A 305 27.91 -11.10 -6.02
#